data_b63e3937070b718682c290b1478ce58a
#
_entry.id   b63e3937070b718682c290b1478ce58a
#
_cell.length_a   1.000
_cell.length_b   1.000
_cell.length_c   1.000
_cell.angle_alpha   90.00
_cell.angle_beta   90.00
_cell.angle_gamma   90.00
#
_symmetry.space_group_name_H-M   'P 1'
#
loop_
_entity.id
_entity.type
_entity.pdbx_description
1 polymer ?
#
loop_
_entity_poly.entity_id
_entity_poly.type
_entity_poly.pdbx_seq_one_letter_code
_entity_poly.pdbx_strand_id
1 'polypeptide(L)'
;MISPELLRYYPFFHSLDDTQLRAVATIAEEETVEAGVTLFSEGQPAEVLYFLEDGHVDLYHTIGETNPSDVRKWISVGEINPGEPFSISALIEPYILSSTARVSRPSRIIKIEAKLLRALIDKDHKLAYLLTYKAAKAVIERLHTTHIQLAAVWA
;
A
#
# COMPACT_ATOMS: atom_id res chain seq x y z
N MET A 1 12.20 4.00 -12.39
CA MET A 1 12.59 5.27 -11.77
C MET A 1 11.55 6.35 -12.08
N ILE A 2 11.15 7.10 -11.09
CA ILE A 2 10.22 8.23 -11.25
C ILE A 2 10.93 9.52 -10.82
N SER A 3 10.31 10.68 -11.08
CA SER A 3 10.90 11.95 -10.64
C SER A 3 10.74 12.14 -9.13
N PRO A 4 11.73 12.72 -8.43
CA PRO A 4 11.58 13.04 -7.01
C PRO A 4 10.41 13.99 -6.72
N GLU A 5 10.10 14.89 -7.63
CA GLU A 5 8.98 15.84 -7.49
C GLU A 5 7.63 15.12 -7.47
N LEU A 6 7.49 14.04 -8.22
CA LEU A 6 6.28 13.23 -8.18
C LEU A 6 6.08 12.62 -6.79
N LEU A 7 7.14 12.06 -6.20
CA LEU A 7 7.08 11.56 -4.82
C LEU A 7 6.79 12.67 -3.81
N ARG A 8 7.42 13.80 -3.98
CA ARG A 8 7.25 14.94 -3.06
C ARG A 8 5.78 15.40 -2.98
N TYR A 9 5.03 15.19 -4.04
CA TYR A 9 3.60 15.53 -4.09
C TYR A 9 2.78 14.77 -3.03
N TYR A 10 3.21 13.57 -2.64
CA TYR A 10 2.47 12.75 -1.69
C TYR A 10 2.88 13.03 -0.24
N PRO A 11 1.91 13.28 0.67
CA PRO A 11 2.21 13.55 2.08
C PRO A 11 3.08 12.50 2.76
N PHE A 12 3.00 11.26 2.33
CA PHE A 12 3.79 10.17 2.86
C PHE A 12 5.30 10.44 2.78
N PHE A 13 5.74 11.20 1.77
CA PHE A 13 7.15 11.49 1.52
C PHE A 13 7.57 12.92 1.86
N HIS A 14 6.67 13.74 2.42
CA HIS A 14 6.95 15.15 2.68
C HIS A 14 8.11 15.40 3.66
N SER A 15 8.34 14.44 4.57
CA SER A 15 9.38 14.59 5.60
C SER A 15 10.78 14.18 5.12
N LEU A 16 10.90 13.62 3.93
CA LEU A 16 12.18 13.18 3.38
C LEU A 16 12.99 14.38 2.87
N ASP A 17 14.31 14.35 3.10
CA ASP A 17 15.21 15.32 2.49
C ASP A 17 15.45 14.97 1.00
N ASP A 18 16.14 15.84 0.27
CA ASP A 18 16.37 15.64 -1.16
C ASP A 18 17.14 14.36 -1.48
N THR A 19 18.11 13.99 -0.64
CA THR A 19 18.92 12.77 -0.83
C THR A 19 18.04 11.53 -0.62
N GLN A 20 17.25 11.50 0.44
CA GLN A 20 16.33 10.40 0.74
C GLN A 20 15.28 10.26 -0.35
N LEU A 21 14.72 11.38 -0.77
CA LEU A 21 13.67 11.41 -1.80
C LEU A 21 14.17 10.85 -3.13
N ARG A 22 15.40 11.25 -3.54
CA ARG A 22 16.03 10.72 -4.75
C ARG A 22 16.31 9.22 -4.66
N ALA A 23 16.77 8.75 -3.50
CA ALA A 23 17.04 7.33 -3.29
C ALA A 23 15.76 6.50 -3.48
N VAL A 24 14.64 6.93 -2.90
CA VAL A 24 13.36 6.25 -3.06
C VAL A 24 12.84 6.35 -4.50
N ALA A 25 12.93 7.53 -5.11
CA ALA A 25 12.49 7.75 -6.49
C ALA A 25 13.23 6.86 -7.49
N THR A 26 14.51 6.58 -7.22
CA THR A 26 15.33 5.72 -8.09
C THR A 26 14.81 4.28 -8.14
N ILE A 27 14.25 3.77 -7.04
CA ILE A 27 13.73 2.39 -6.96
C ILE A 27 12.21 2.31 -7.14
N ALA A 28 11.55 3.42 -7.42
CA ALA A 28 10.11 3.48 -7.64
C ALA A 28 9.79 3.43 -9.13
N GLU A 29 8.64 2.82 -9.47
CA GLU A 29 8.13 2.74 -10.83
C GLU A 29 6.67 3.13 -10.87
N GLU A 30 6.24 3.73 -11.97
CA GLU A 30 4.85 4.08 -12.22
C GLU A 30 4.25 3.07 -13.20
N GLU A 31 3.02 2.64 -12.94
CA GLU A 31 2.32 1.68 -13.78
C GLU A 31 0.84 2.04 -13.89
N THR A 32 0.29 1.89 -15.10
CA THR A 32 -1.15 1.97 -15.34
C THR A 32 -1.72 0.56 -15.30
N VAL A 33 -2.80 0.36 -14.54
CA VAL A 33 -3.41 -0.95 -14.33
C VAL A 33 -4.88 -0.89 -14.71
N GLU A 34 -5.35 -1.90 -15.42
CA GLU A 34 -6.75 -1.99 -15.84
C GLU A 34 -7.66 -2.48 -14.73
N ALA A 35 -8.95 -2.17 -14.84
CA ALA A 35 -9.97 -2.68 -13.93
C ALA A 35 -9.99 -4.21 -13.93
N GLY A 36 -10.19 -4.79 -12.75
CA GLY A 36 -10.27 -6.24 -12.57
C GLY A 36 -8.95 -6.93 -12.27
N VAL A 37 -7.82 -6.22 -12.37
CA VAL A 37 -6.51 -6.80 -12.04
C VAL A 37 -6.37 -6.95 -10.53
N THR A 38 -5.94 -8.13 -10.10
CA THR A 38 -5.55 -8.40 -8.72
C THR A 38 -4.07 -8.08 -8.57
N LEU A 39 -3.75 -7.07 -7.75
CA LEU A 39 -2.36 -6.65 -7.55
C LEU A 39 -1.60 -7.61 -6.63
N PHE A 40 -2.27 -8.11 -5.60
CA PHE A 40 -1.70 -9.08 -4.66
C PHE A 40 -2.80 -9.82 -3.92
N SER A 41 -2.44 -10.95 -3.32
CA SER A 41 -3.37 -11.83 -2.62
C SER A 41 -3.00 -11.97 -1.15
N GLU A 42 -4.02 -12.05 -0.31
CA GLU A 42 -3.89 -12.30 1.13
C GLU A 42 -3.03 -13.54 1.41
N GLY A 43 -2.15 -13.46 2.39
CA GLY A 43 -1.29 -14.56 2.80
C GLY A 43 0.01 -14.68 2.03
N GLN A 44 0.17 -13.96 0.93
CA GLN A 44 1.41 -13.95 0.16
C GLN A 44 2.45 -13.00 0.76
N PRO A 45 3.73 -13.20 0.46
CA PRO A 45 4.77 -12.25 0.84
C PRO A 45 4.50 -10.86 0.25
N ALA A 46 4.72 -9.82 1.05
CA ALA A 46 4.59 -8.43 0.63
C ALA A 46 5.86 -7.99 -0.11
N GLU A 47 5.87 -8.09 -1.42
CA GLU A 47 7.04 -7.83 -2.26
C GLU A 47 7.12 -6.41 -2.79
N VAL A 48 6.04 -5.65 -2.70
CA VAL A 48 5.94 -4.29 -3.24
C VAL A 48 5.16 -3.42 -2.28
N LEU A 49 5.65 -2.20 -2.05
CA LEU A 49 4.88 -1.14 -1.41
C LEU A 49 4.23 -0.31 -2.53
N TYR A 50 2.94 -0.09 -2.42
CA TYR A 50 2.15 0.61 -3.45
C TYR A 50 1.65 1.96 -2.95
N PHE A 51 1.49 2.89 -3.90
CA PHE A 51 0.76 4.15 -3.70
C PHE A 51 -0.22 4.32 -4.85
N LEU A 52 -1.43 4.72 -4.54
CA LEU A 52 -2.42 5.02 -5.57
C LEU A 52 -2.28 6.49 -5.99
N GLU A 53 -2.00 6.73 -7.27
CA GLU A 53 -1.97 8.08 -7.83
C GLU A 53 -3.37 8.51 -8.25
N ASP A 54 -4.06 7.65 -8.98
CA ASP A 54 -5.38 7.91 -9.53
C ASP A 54 -6.10 6.58 -9.73
N GLY A 55 -7.41 6.60 -9.57
CA GLY A 55 -8.23 5.40 -9.74
C GLY A 55 -8.83 4.91 -8.43
N HIS A 56 -9.02 3.60 -8.34
CA HIS A 56 -9.64 2.99 -7.16
C HIS A 56 -9.20 1.54 -6.97
N VAL A 57 -8.84 1.20 -5.75
CA VAL A 57 -8.44 -0.17 -5.35
C VAL A 57 -9.29 -0.59 -4.17
N ASP A 58 -9.86 -1.78 -4.27
CA ASP A 58 -10.61 -2.40 -3.18
C ASP A 58 -9.77 -3.46 -2.47
N LEU A 59 -9.91 -3.52 -1.16
CA LEU A 59 -9.30 -4.53 -0.32
C LEU A 59 -10.32 -5.56 0.10
N TYR A 60 -9.92 -6.83 0.04
CA TYR A 60 -10.78 -7.97 0.36
C TYR A 60 -10.11 -8.91 1.35
N HIS A 61 -10.95 -9.56 2.14
CA HIS A 61 -10.56 -10.65 3.02
C HIS A 61 -11.34 -11.90 2.63
N THR A 62 -10.69 -13.06 2.61
CA THR A 62 -11.36 -14.32 2.33
C THR A 62 -12.01 -14.90 3.58
N ILE A 63 -13.19 -15.50 3.41
CA ILE A 63 -13.91 -16.18 4.50
C ILE A 63 -13.57 -17.67 4.46
N GLY A 64 -13.16 -18.22 5.60
CA GLY A 64 -12.96 -19.66 5.77
C GLY A 64 -11.74 -20.20 5.02
N GLU A 65 -11.61 -21.52 4.99
CA GLU A 65 -10.53 -22.24 4.30
C GLU A 65 -10.82 -22.40 2.83
N THR A 66 -10.93 -21.28 2.09
CA THR A 66 -11.29 -21.32 0.69
C THR A 66 -10.13 -20.95 -0.20
N ASN A 67 -10.18 -21.40 -1.45
CA ASN A 67 -9.23 -21.00 -2.46
C ASN A 67 -9.26 -19.46 -2.60
N PRO A 68 -8.13 -18.76 -2.39
CA PRO A 68 -8.06 -17.30 -2.53
C PRO A 68 -8.52 -16.77 -3.89
N SER A 69 -8.57 -17.62 -4.91
CA SER A 69 -9.07 -17.25 -6.24
C SER A 69 -10.59 -17.27 -6.35
N ASP A 70 -11.32 -17.81 -5.35
CA ASP A 70 -12.79 -17.82 -5.37
C ASP A 70 -13.35 -16.49 -4.89
N VAL A 71 -13.57 -15.57 -5.82
CA VAL A 71 -14.04 -14.20 -5.59
C VAL A 71 -15.36 -14.14 -4.83
N ARG A 72 -16.21 -15.18 -4.95
CA ARG A 72 -17.52 -15.21 -4.27
C ARG A 72 -17.41 -15.25 -2.74
N LYS A 73 -16.24 -15.61 -2.22
CA LYS A 73 -16.00 -15.70 -0.78
C LYS A 73 -15.15 -14.55 -0.26
N TRP A 74 -14.97 -13.52 -1.06
CA TRP A 74 -14.27 -12.30 -0.68
C TRP A 74 -15.25 -11.34 0.00
N ILE A 75 -14.84 -10.81 1.15
CA ILE A 75 -15.56 -9.72 1.82
C ILE A 75 -14.77 -8.44 1.59
N SER A 76 -15.44 -7.38 1.18
CA SER A 76 -14.84 -6.05 1.11
C SER A 76 -14.52 -5.57 2.53
N VAL A 77 -13.23 -5.25 2.78
CA VAL A 77 -12.76 -4.80 4.09
C VAL A 77 -12.19 -3.38 4.05
N GLY A 78 -12.20 -2.74 2.90
CA GLY A 78 -11.74 -1.38 2.76
C GLY A 78 -11.48 -1.01 1.31
N GLU A 79 -11.12 0.25 1.13
CA GLU A 79 -10.78 0.80 -0.17
C GLU A 79 -9.58 1.73 -0.03
N ILE A 80 -8.85 1.91 -1.12
CA ILE A 80 -7.70 2.81 -1.19
C ILE A 80 -8.09 3.99 -2.08
N ASN A 81 -7.86 5.19 -1.56
CA ASN A 81 -8.11 6.43 -2.27
C ASN A 81 -6.80 7.02 -2.82
N PRO A 82 -6.87 7.88 -3.86
CA PRO A 82 -5.67 8.54 -4.37
C PRO A 82 -4.85 9.22 -3.26
N GLY A 83 -3.54 9.05 -3.33
CA GLY A 83 -2.59 9.56 -2.34
C GLY A 83 -2.26 8.59 -1.21
N GLU A 84 -3.01 7.50 -1.08
CA GLU A 84 -2.82 6.56 0.02
C GLU A 84 -1.83 5.44 -0.31
N PRO A 85 -1.02 5.03 0.69
CA PRO A 85 -0.19 3.83 0.57
C PRO A 85 -1.03 2.57 0.82
N PHE A 86 -0.61 1.47 0.23
CA PHE A 86 -1.17 0.15 0.53
C PHE A 86 -0.10 -0.94 0.37
N SER A 87 -0.38 -2.15 0.85
CA SER A 87 0.63 -3.19 1.05
C SER A 87 1.69 -2.77 2.08
N ILE A 88 1.25 -2.12 3.16
CA ILE A 88 2.13 -1.58 4.21
C ILE A 88 2.90 -2.70 4.91
N SER A 89 2.41 -3.95 4.87
CA SER A 89 3.11 -5.13 5.35
C SER A 89 4.50 -5.30 4.73
N ALA A 90 4.76 -4.67 3.58
CA ALA A 90 6.09 -4.67 2.96
C ALA A 90 7.18 -4.06 3.86
N LEU A 91 6.80 -3.21 4.82
CA LEU A 91 7.70 -2.54 5.76
C LEU A 91 7.80 -3.24 7.12
N ILE A 92 6.87 -4.15 7.44
CA ILE A 92 6.72 -4.69 8.80
C ILE A 92 6.79 -6.21 8.77
N GLU A 93 7.72 -6.78 9.55
CA GLU A 93 7.82 -8.24 9.70
C GLU A 93 6.51 -8.83 10.22
N PRO A 94 6.10 -10.01 9.76
CA PRO A 94 6.79 -10.97 8.90
C PRO A 94 6.63 -10.73 7.40
N TYR A 95 6.26 -9.55 6.95
CA TYR A 95 6.11 -9.17 5.54
C TYR A 95 5.10 -10.02 4.78
N ILE A 96 3.98 -10.33 5.42
CA ILE A 96 2.89 -11.13 4.85
C ILE A 96 1.66 -10.23 4.66
N LEU A 97 1.06 -10.32 3.51
CA LEU A 97 -0.12 -9.52 3.16
C LEU A 97 -1.35 -9.97 3.93
N SER A 98 -2.07 -9.02 4.51
CA SER A 98 -3.26 -9.28 5.33
C SER A 98 -4.57 -9.15 4.55
N SER A 99 -4.50 -8.75 3.29
CA SER A 99 -5.68 -8.60 2.42
C SER A 99 -5.31 -8.81 0.97
N THR A 100 -6.33 -9.01 0.13
CA THR A 100 -6.22 -9.06 -1.33
C THR A 100 -6.59 -7.69 -1.88
N ALA A 101 -5.82 -7.16 -2.82
CA ALA A 101 -6.09 -5.88 -3.47
C ALA A 101 -6.48 -6.07 -4.93
N ARG A 102 -7.61 -5.50 -5.32
CA ARG A 102 -8.11 -5.57 -6.69
C ARG A 102 -8.45 -4.17 -7.19
N VAL A 103 -8.00 -3.88 -8.39
CA VAL A 103 -8.30 -2.61 -9.07
C VAL A 103 -9.73 -2.65 -9.58
N SER A 104 -10.56 -1.67 -9.18
CA SER A 104 -11.98 -1.64 -9.54
C SER A 104 -12.28 -0.74 -10.74
N ARG A 105 -11.36 0.15 -11.10
CA ARG A 105 -11.41 0.96 -12.33
C ARG A 105 -9.99 1.24 -12.81
N PRO A 106 -9.78 1.65 -14.07
CA PRO A 106 -8.43 1.94 -14.55
C PRO A 106 -7.71 2.87 -13.59
N SER A 107 -6.51 2.46 -13.16
CA SER A 107 -5.78 3.13 -12.09
C SER A 107 -4.33 3.34 -12.47
N ARG A 108 -3.71 4.35 -11.87
CA ARG A 108 -2.28 4.61 -11.97
C ARG A 108 -1.67 4.50 -10.58
N ILE A 109 -0.64 3.68 -10.48
CA ILE A 109 0.00 3.33 -9.21
C ILE A 109 1.50 3.58 -9.26
N ILE A 110 2.08 3.84 -8.09
CA ILE A 110 3.52 3.81 -7.87
C ILE A 110 3.85 2.52 -7.15
N LYS A 111 4.87 1.82 -7.62
CA LYS A 111 5.37 0.57 -7.06
C LYS A 111 6.79 0.76 -6.56
N ILE A 112 7.06 0.36 -5.34
CA ILE A 112 8.41 0.35 -4.77
C ILE A 112 8.71 -1.07 -4.34
N GLU A 113 9.73 -1.69 -4.93
CA GLU A 113 10.13 -3.04 -4.57
C GLU A 113 10.57 -3.08 -3.10
N ALA A 114 9.92 -3.93 -2.32
CA ALA A 114 10.12 -3.99 -0.88
C ALA A 114 11.57 -4.34 -0.49
N LYS A 115 12.19 -5.25 -1.22
CA LYS A 115 13.57 -5.68 -0.97
C LYS A 115 14.55 -4.50 -1.11
N LEU A 116 14.38 -3.69 -2.15
CA LEU A 116 15.23 -2.52 -2.38
C LEU A 116 14.96 -1.43 -1.34
N LEU A 117 13.70 -1.23 -0.98
CA LEU A 117 13.34 -0.26 0.05
C LEU A 117 13.89 -0.66 1.42
N ARG A 118 13.79 -1.94 1.79
CA ARG A 118 14.36 -2.45 3.05
C ARG A 118 15.88 -2.24 3.09
N ALA A 119 16.57 -2.43 1.96
CA ALA A 119 18.01 -2.17 1.89
C ALA A 119 18.34 -0.70 2.15
N LEU A 120 17.53 0.23 1.67
CA LEU A 120 17.69 1.66 1.94
C LEU A 120 17.48 1.98 3.42
N ILE A 121 16.40 1.48 4.02
CA ILE A 121 16.07 1.76 5.42
C ILE A 121 17.06 1.11 6.40
N ASP A 122 17.68 0.00 6.03
CA ASP A 122 18.72 -0.63 6.84
C ASP A 122 19.99 0.24 6.95
N LYS A 123 20.24 1.08 5.96
CA LYS A 123 21.40 1.97 5.93
C LYS A 123 21.11 3.38 6.43
N ASP A 124 19.84 3.77 6.44
CA ASP A 124 19.42 5.13 6.82
C ASP A 124 18.31 5.01 7.87
N HIS A 125 18.71 5.07 9.15
CA HIS A 125 17.76 4.93 10.27
C HIS A 125 16.76 6.08 10.35
N LYS A 126 17.13 7.27 9.89
CA LYS A 126 16.20 8.39 9.82
C LYS A 126 15.11 8.14 8.78
N LEU A 127 15.49 7.61 7.61
CA LEU A 127 14.54 7.21 6.59
C LEU A 127 13.61 6.11 7.13
N ALA A 128 14.17 5.10 7.81
CA ALA A 128 13.39 4.04 8.44
C ALA A 128 12.35 4.60 9.41
N TYR A 129 12.77 5.53 10.28
CA TYR A 129 11.86 6.19 11.23
C TYR A 129 10.74 6.94 10.50
N LEU A 130 11.09 7.76 9.51
CA LEU A 130 10.12 8.59 8.81
C LEU A 130 9.08 7.75 8.06
N LEU A 131 9.52 6.72 7.35
CA LEU A 131 8.60 5.83 6.62
C LEU A 131 7.74 5.00 7.56
N THR A 132 8.33 4.47 8.63
CA THR A 132 7.59 3.69 9.63
C THR A 132 6.55 4.55 10.34
N TYR A 133 6.90 5.78 10.70
CA TYR A 133 5.97 6.74 11.30
C TYR A 133 4.78 7.01 10.38
N LYS A 134 5.03 7.28 9.10
CA LYS A 134 3.97 7.52 8.12
C LYS A 134 3.12 6.27 7.86
N ALA A 135 3.74 5.09 7.85
CA ALA A 135 3.04 3.83 7.72
C ALA A 135 2.10 3.59 8.92
N ALA A 136 2.59 3.83 10.13
CA ALA A 136 1.78 3.72 11.35
C ALA A 136 0.60 4.68 11.32
N LYS A 137 0.81 5.91 10.89
CA LYS A 137 -0.24 6.92 10.76
C LYS A 137 -1.32 6.47 9.75
N ALA A 138 -0.91 5.94 8.60
CA ALA A 138 -1.84 5.43 7.59
C ALA A 138 -2.67 4.26 8.12
N VAL A 139 -2.04 3.36 8.88
CA VAL A 139 -2.74 2.21 9.50
C VAL A 139 -3.76 2.69 10.52
N ILE A 140 -3.41 3.67 11.36
CA ILE A 140 -4.33 4.25 12.35
C ILE A 140 -5.54 4.87 11.66
N GLU A 141 -5.34 5.63 10.60
CA GLU A 141 -6.42 6.24 9.83
C GLU A 141 -7.34 5.18 9.20
N ARG A 142 -6.76 4.12 8.64
CA ARG A 142 -7.51 3.01 8.06
C ARG A 142 -8.29 2.24 9.11
N LEU A 143 -7.71 2.02 10.29
CA LEU A 143 -8.38 1.38 11.41
C LEU A 143 -9.57 2.23 11.88
N HIS A 144 -9.39 3.53 11.99
CA HIS A 144 -10.48 4.45 12.36
C HIS A 144 -11.64 4.39 11.36
N THR A 145 -11.35 4.41 10.06
CA THR A 145 -12.36 4.26 9.02
C THR A 145 -13.11 2.93 9.14
N THR A 146 -12.37 1.85 9.38
CA THR A 146 -12.93 0.51 9.58
C THR A 146 -13.86 0.47 10.80
N HIS A 147 -13.48 1.12 11.89
CA HIS A 147 -14.32 1.23 13.10
C HIS A 147 -15.63 1.97 12.81
N ILE A 148 -15.58 3.05 12.03
CA ILE A 148 -16.78 3.80 11.63
C ILE A 148 -17.71 2.90 10.80
N GLN A 149 -17.15 2.17 9.84
CA GLN A 149 -17.92 1.25 8.99
C GLN A 149 -18.54 0.13 9.80
N LEU A 150 -17.80 -0.43 10.75
CA LEU A 150 -18.31 -1.48 11.64
C LEU A 150 -19.43 -0.96 12.52
N ALA A 151 -19.28 0.24 13.09
CA ALA A 151 -20.30 0.86 13.91
C ALA A 151 -21.60 1.11 13.11
N ALA A 152 -21.48 1.49 11.84
CA ALA A 152 -22.63 1.70 10.96
C ALA A 152 -23.44 0.42 10.71
N VAL A 153 -22.79 -0.75 10.68
CA VAL A 153 -23.47 -2.05 10.52
C VAL A 153 -24.33 -2.38 11.75
N TRP A 154 -23.91 -1.92 12.94
CA TRP A 154 -24.61 -2.19 14.21
C TRP A 154 -25.57 -1.06 14.65
N ALA A 155 -25.65 0.01 13.87
CA ALA A 155 -26.51 1.16 14.18
C ALA A 155 -27.99 0.86 13.88
#